data_180c1c8341f4092f13ef7d7bc175b02f
#
_entry.id   180c1c8341f4092f13ef7d7bc175b02f
#
_cell.length_a   1.000
_cell.length_b   1.000
_cell.length_c   1.000
_cell.angle_alpha   90.00
_cell.angle_beta   90.00
_cell.angle_gamma   90.00
#
_symmetry.space_group_name_H-M   'P 1'
#
loop_
_entity.id
_entity.type
_entity.pdbx_description
1 polymer ?
#
loop_
_entity_poly.entity_id
_entity_poly.type
_entity_poly.pdbx_seq_one_letter_code
_entity_poly.pdbx_strand_id
1 'polypeptide(L)'
;MRLLHLARMPLLAPILALALACPVLADEFRQAADSARIDCNVSKRELTRIALIGDQFASVSKISSGTPYNDFAVTNEPVRGDIYLSVPETFAADKLSFFATTKKGYVYKFACAIAPIEAQQVFVTNPALGRNDAAEWEAETPRETSAVRLIQAMAASATLPGYEVRQASDAPVRVGDLELQLIAEYRGAALAGKALRVANRGAKPADLATRDFAPRDALAVSLGAATLAPGTATSVFVVTTNPGDVR
;
A
#
# COMPACT_ATOMS: atom_id res chain seq x y z
N MET A 1 -23.06 -28.05 77.64
CA MET A 1 -21.95 -28.56 76.86
C MET A 1 -22.44 -28.75 75.42
N ARG A 2 -22.13 -27.81 74.50
CA ARG A 2 -22.43 -27.93 73.09
C ARG A 2 -21.11 -27.82 72.31
N LEU A 3 -20.70 -28.92 71.68
CA LEU A 3 -19.52 -29.00 70.81
C LEU A 3 -19.82 -28.28 69.46
N LEU A 4 -19.03 -27.27 69.11
CA LEU A 4 -19.00 -26.67 67.80
C LEU A 4 -18.12 -27.52 66.87
N HIS A 5 -18.72 -28.06 65.80
CA HIS A 5 -17.98 -28.68 64.69
C HIS A 5 -17.56 -27.60 63.70
N LEU A 6 -16.25 -27.32 63.63
CA LEU A 6 -15.66 -26.51 62.55
C LEU A 6 -15.54 -27.38 61.28
N ALA A 7 -16.34 -27.02 60.26
CA ALA A 7 -16.20 -27.57 58.94
C ALA A 7 -15.01 -26.91 58.20
N ARG A 8 -14.01 -27.70 57.86
CA ARG A 8 -12.89 -27.29 57.00
C ARG A 8 -13.37 -27.29 55.54
N MET A 9 -13.47 -26.12 54.90
CA MET A 9 -13.63 -25.95 53.45
C MET A 9 -12.26 -26.14 52.76
N PRO A 10 -12.16 -26.98 51.68
CA PRO A 10 -10.95 -27.02 50.87
C PRO A 10 -10.89 -25.81 49.94
N LEU A 11 -9.78 -25.03 49.99
CA LEU A 11 -9.44 -24.02 49.04
C LEU A 11 -9.12 -24.66 47.70
N LEU A 12 -10.02 -24.54 46.71
CA LEU A 12 -9.72 -24.83 45.32
C LEU A 12 -8.94 -23.59 44.75
N ALA A 13 -7.63 -23.76 44.52
CA ALA A 13 -6.82 -22.82 43.79
C ALA A 13 -7.12 -22.94 42.28
N PRO A 14 -7.45 -21.85 41.55
CA PRO A 14 -7.58 -21.94 40.10
C PRO A 14 -6.18 -22.05 39.47
N ILE A 15 -5.94 -23.16 38.76
CA ILE A 15 -4.77 -23.32 37.89
C ILE A 15 -4.98 -22.40 36.68
N LEU A 16 -4.28 -21.26 36.68
CA LEU A 16 -4.22 -20.33 35.54
C LEU A 16 -3.36 -20.99 34.44
N ALA A 17 -4.00 -21.64 33.47
CA ALA A 17 -3.34 -22.16 32.29
C ALA A 17 -2.82 -21.00 31.43
N LEU A 18 -1.51 -20.72 31.51
CA LEU A 18 -0.82 -19.78 30.65
C LEU A 18 -0.74 -20.39 29.25
N ALA A 19 -1.68 -20.04 28.36
CA ALA A 19 -1.60 -20.40 26.96
C ALA A 19 -0.37 -19.72 26.35
N LEU A 20 0.68 -20.47 26.05
CA LEU A 20 1.78 -20.02 25.19
C LEU A 20 1.21 -19.80 23.78
N ALA A 21 0.86 -18.55 23.48
CA ALA A 21 0.60 -18.14 22.12
C ALA A 21 1.95 -18.16 21.38
N CYS A 22 2.20 -19.21 20.58
CA CYS A 22 3.26 -19.17 19.59
C CYS A 22 2.95 -18.00 18.63
N PRO A 23 3.89 -17.08 18.38
CA PRO A 23 3.68 -16.07 17.36
C PRO A 23 3.60 -16.80 16.01
N VAL A 24 2.40 -16.85 15.44
CA VAL A 24 2.22 -17.19 14.03
C VAL A 24 2.86 -16.02 13.28
N LEU A 25 4.02 -16.24 12.67
CA LEU A 25 4.63 -15.26 11.78
C LEU A 25 3.71 -15.15 10.56
N ALA A 26 3.00 -14.04 10.49
CA ALA A 26 2.16 -13.69 9.36
C ALA A 26 3.00 -13.43 8.11
N ASP A 27 2.36 -13.46 6.93
CA ASP A 27 2.96 -13.09 5.66
C ASP A 27 3.73 -11.77 5.76
N GLU A 28 4.91 -11.70 5.15
CA GLU A 28 5.76 -10.52 5.18
C GLU A 28 5.46 -9.61 3.98
N PHE A 29 5.19 -8.33 4.23
CA PHE A 29 5.05 -7.31 3.19
C PHE A 29 6.26 -6.38 3.20
N ARG A 30 6.92 -6.25 2.05
CA ARG A 30 8.11 -5.42 1.85
C ARG A 30 7.88 -4.43 0.73
N GLN A 31 8.27 -3.19 0.97
CA GLN A 31 8.32 -2.16 -0.06
C GLN A 31 9.77 -1.92 -0.46
N ALA A 32 10.07 -1.98 -1.74
CA ALA A 32 11.44 -1.85 -2.24
C ALA A 32 11.47 -1.10 -3.57
N ALA A 33 12.34 -0.11 -3.68
CA ALA A 33 12.68 0.54 -4.95
C ALA A 33 13.66 -0.33 -5.75
N ASP A 34 13.93 0.03 -6.99
CA ASP A 34 14.97 -0.62 -7.78
C ASP A 34 16.33 -0.60 -7.06
N SER A 35 17.10 -1.68 -7.23
CA SER A 35 18.40 -1.90 -6.62
C SER A 35 18.41 -1.94 -5.09
N ALA A 36 17.24 -1.97 -4.45
CA ALA A 36 17.15 -2.03 -2.99
C ALA A 36 17.53 -3.41 -2.44
N ARG A 37 18.01 -3.39 -1.19
CA ARG A 37 18.13 -4.57 -0.37
C ARG A 37 16.80 -4.86 0.32
N ILE A 38 16.38 -6.11 0.23
CA ILE A 38 15.19 -6.64 0.89
C ILE A 38 15.62 -7.63 1.95
N ASP A 39 15.38 -7.28 3.20
CA ASP A 39 15.57 -8.20 4.32
C ASP A 39 14.30 -9.04 4.53
N CYS A 40 14.45 -10.36 4.71
CA CYS A 40 13.36 -11.32 4.85
C CYS A 40 13.72 -12.46 5.81
N ASN A 41 12.72 -13.26 6.17
CA ASN A 41 12.91 -14.52 6.87
C ASN A 41 12.58 -15.70 5.96
N VAL A 42 13.37 -16.75 6.04
CA VAL A 42 13.14 -18.00 5.30
C VAL A 42 13.05 -19.18 6.25
N SER A 43 12.13 -20.09 5.95
CA SER A 43 11.99 -21.32 6.70
C SER A 43 13.15 -22.28 6.42
N LYS A 44 13.68 -22.90 7.47
CA LYS A 44 14.68 -23.98 7.37
C LYS A 44 14.07 -25.34 7.05
N ARG A 45 12.76 -25.50 7.24
CA ARG A 45 12.08 -26.80 7.14
C ARG A 45 11.10 -26.87 5.99
N GLU A 46 10.58 -25.72 5.59
CA GLU A 46 9.51 -25.63 4.62
C GLU A 46 9.88 -24.60 3.53
N LEU A 47 9.08 -24.53 2.47
CA LEU A 47 9.32 -23.59 1.39
C LEU A 47 8.97 -22.17 1.83
N THR A 48 9.80 -21.22 1.40
CA THR A 48 9.46 -19.79 1.45
C THR A 48 9.17 -19.30 0.05
N ARG A 49 7.97 -18.73 -0.14
CA ARG A 49 7.55 -18.12 -1.38
C ARG A 49 7.85 -16.63 -1.35
N ILE A 50 8.46 -16.10 -2.42
CA ILE A 50 8.58 -14.65 -2.63
C ILE A 50 7.81 -14.29 -3.89
N ALA A 51 6.90 -13.33 -3.78
CA ALA A 51 6.03 -12.87 -4.86
C ALA A 51 6.17 -11.36 -5.06
N LEU A 52 6.11 -10.90 -6.30
CA LEU A 52 6.06 -9.48 -6.66
C LEU A 52 4.61 -9.06 -6.89
N ILE A 53 4.22 -7.93 -6.34
CA ILE A 53 2.93 -7.32 -6.62
C ILE A 53 3.08 -6.39 -7.82
N GLY A 54 2.39 -6.71 -8.92
CA GLY A 54 2.43 -5.93 -10.15
C GLY A 54 3.62 -6.20 -11.07
N ASP A 55 4.47 -7.20 -10.76
CA ASP A 55 5.58 -7.64 -11.60
C ASP A 55 5.81 -9.15 -11.42
N GLN A 56 6.80 -9.72 -12.12
CA GLN A 56 7.18 -11.13 -12.07
C GLN A 56 8.70 -11.27 -12.06
N PHE A 57 9.24 -12.27 -11.38
CA PHE A 57 10.65 -12.59 -11.49
C PHE A 57 10.97 -13.18 -12.86
N ALA A 58 12.06 -12.71 -13.45
CA ALA A 58 12.59 -13.20 -14.72
C ALA A 58 13.79 -14.13 -14.50
N SER A 59 14.67 -13.79 -13.56
CA SER A 59 15.86 -14.57 -13.27
C SER A 59 16.35 -14.37 -11.84
N VAL A 60 17.11 -15.36 -11.36
CA VAL A 60 17.77 -15.33 -10.05
C VAL A 60 19.24 -15.65 -10.22
N SER A 61 20.09 -14.89 -9.53
CA SER A 61 21.53 -15.09 -9.48
C SER A 61 21.98 -15.25 -8.03
N LYS A 62 22.60 -16.40 -7.73
CA LYS A 62 23.20 -16.69 -6.43
C LYS A 62 24.59 -17.29 -6.60
N ILE A 63 25.41 -17.21 -5.56
CA ILE A 63 26.67 -17.95 -5.50
C ILE A 63 26.34 -19.38 -5.05
N SER A 64 26.85 -20.36 -5.81
CA SER A 64 26.80 -21.76 -5.39
C SER A 64 27.94 -22.03 -4.39
N SER A 65 27.64 -22.75 -3.32
CA SER A 65 28.66 -23.15 -2.34
C SER A 65 29.64 -24.20 -2.86
N GLY A 66 29.33 -24.81 -4.03
CA GLY A 66 30.09 -25.95 -4.56
C GLY A 66 29.84 -27.27 -3.83
N THR A 67 29.06 -27.24 -2.74
CA THR A 67 28.73 -28.42 -1.95
C THR A 67 27.21 -28.56 -1.90
N PRO A 68 26.60 -29.49 -2.66
CA PRO A 68 25.13 -29.60 -2.80
C PRO A 68 24.39 -29.73 -1.46
N TYR A 69 25.01 -30.34 -0.47
CA TYR A 69 24.41 -30.55 0.85
C TYR A 69 24.40 -29.28 1.73
N ASN A 70 25.17 -28.26 1.37
CA ASN A 70 25.28 -27.01 2.09
C ASN A 70 24.98 -25.82 1.15
N ASP A 71 23.98 -25.96 0.31
CA ASP A 71 23.52 -24.89 -0.58
C ASP A 71 21.99 -24.80 -0.54
N PHE A 72 21.46 -23.60 -0.65
CA PHE A 72 20.01 -23.39 -0.77
C PHE A 72 19.60 -23.42 -2.25
N ALA A 73 18.37 -23.86 -2.51
CA ALA A 73 17.81 -23.85 -3.85
C ALA A 73 16.84 -22.68 -4.02
N VAL A 74 16.85 -22.10 -5.22
CA VAL A 74 15.87 -21.10 -5.67
C VAL A 74 15.22 -21.62 -6.94
N THR A 75 13.92 -21.82 -6.90
CA THR A 75 13.14 -22.27 -8.06
C THR A 75 12.24 -21.14 -8.53
N ASN A 76 12.36 -20.78 -9.81
CA ASN A 76 11.44 -19.84 -10.45
C ASN A 76 10.19 -20.59 -10.92
N GLU A 77 9.01 -20.12 -10.56
CA GLU A 77 7.73 -20.62 -11.02
C GLU A 77 7.29 -19.78 -12.25
N PRO A 78 7.25 -20.36 -13.45
CA PRO A 78 7.14 -19.57 -14.69
C PRO A 78 5.75 -18.99 -14.95
N VAL A 79 4.68 -19.56 -14.36
CA VAL A 79 3.30 -19.14 -14.63
C VAL A 79 2.97 -17.84 -13.88
N ARG A 80 3.27 -17.80 -12.59
CA ARG A 80 3.05 -16.62 -11.75
C ARG A 80 4.26 -15.71 -11.70
N GLY A 81 5.44 -16.24 -12.02
CA GLY A 81 6.72 -15.54 -11.90
C GLY A 81 7.15 -15.34 -10.44
N ASP A 82 6.71 -16.20 -9.54
CA ASP A 82 7.14 -16.24 -8.15
C ASP A 82 8.46 -17.01 -8.02
N ILE A 83 9.15 -16.87 -6.90
CA ILE A 83 10.30 -17.72 -6.55
C ILE A 83 10.04 -18.47 -5.25
N TYR A 84 10.51 -19.72 -5.21
CA TYR A 84 10.46 -20.58 -4.03
C TYR A 84 11.87 -20.88 -3.54
N LEU A 85 12.09 -20.63 -2.26
CA LEU A 85 13.34 -20.93 -1.58
C LEU A 85 13.21 -22.22 -0.78
N SER A 86 14.18 -23.10 -0.93
CA SER A 86 14.35 -24.31 -0.14
C SER A 86 15.71 -24.30 0.52
N VAL A 87 15.74 -24.41 1.83
CA VAL A 87 16.95 -24.44 2.64
C VAL A 87 17.08 -25.81 3.28
N PRO A 88 18.13 -26.59 2.95
CA PRO A 88 18.33 -27.91 3.56
C PRO A 88 18.69 -27.80 5.05
N GLU A 89 18.32 -28.79 5.84
CA GLU A 89 18.64 -28.81 7.28
C GLU A 89 20.13 -28.74 7.58
N THR A 90 20.95 -29.24 6.66
CA THR A 90 22.43 -29.21 6.74
C THR A 90 23.04 -27.87 6.41
N PHE A 91 22.25 -26.87 5.96
CA PHE A 91 22.77 -25.56 5.64
C PHE A 91 23.32 -24.86 6.88
N ALA A 92 24.62 -24.57 6.85
CA ALA A 92 25.37 -24.14 8.03
C ALA A 92 25.28 -22.63 8.33
N ALA A 93 24.93 -21.80 7.33
CA ALA A 93 24.85 -20.36 7.52
C ALA A 93 23.49 -19.93 8.10
N ASP A 94 23.50 -18.87 8.89
CA ASP A 94 22.28 -18.27 9.47
C ASP A 94 21.58 -17.31 8.51
N LYS A 95 22.20 -17.00 7.37
CA LYS A 95 21.69 -16.06 6.36
C LYS A 95 22.00 -16.56 4.97
N LEU A 96 21.12 -16.21 4.04
CA LEU A 96 21.36 -16.41 2.61
C LEU A 96 21.16 -15.09 1.87
N SER A 97 21.78 -14.96 0.70
CA SER A 97 21.59 -13.81 -0.17
C SER A 97 21.65 -14.19 -1.64
N PHE A 98 20.86 -13.49 -2.44
CA PHE A 98 20.81 -13.64 -3.88
C PHE A 98 20.31 -12.36 -4.52
N PHE A 99 20.52 -12.22 -5.83
CA PHE A 99 19.93 -11.18 -6.64
C PHE A 99 18.79 -11.77 -7.48
N ALA A 100 17.74 -11.01 -7.68
CA ALA A 100 16.66 -11.35 -8.57
C ALA A 100 16.35 -10.18 -9.50
N THR A 101 16.22 -10.47 -10.80
CA THR A 101 15.81 -9.50 -11.82
C THR A 101 14.36 -9.77 -12.20
N THR A 102 13.57 -8.72 -12.38
CA THR A 102 12.16 -8.82 -12.71
C THR A 102 11.92 -8.69 -14.23
N LYS A 103 10.72 -9.06 -14.70
CA LYS A 103 10.34 -8.88 -16.10
C LYS A 103 10.28 -7.41 -16.54
N LYS A 104 9.96 -6.48 -15.61
CA LYS A 104 9.99 -5.03 -15.84
C LYS A 104 11.40 -4.42 -15.69
N GLY A 105 12.44 -5.24 -15.47
CA GLY A 105 13.85 -4.82 -15.45
C GLY A 105 14.39 -4.34 -14.11
N TYR A 106 13.61 -4.40 -13.03
CA TYR A 106 14.08 -4.07 -11.69
C TYR A 106 14.97 -5.17 -11.13
N VAL A 107 15.96 -4.78 -10.31
CA VAL A 107 16.87 -5.71 -9.64
C VAL A 107 16.74 -5.55 -8.14
N TYR A 108 16.59 -6.67 -7.42
CA TYR A 108 16.54 -6.69 -5.97
C TYR A 108 17.63 -7.57 -5.38
N LYS A 109 18.24 -7.13 -4.28
CA LYS A 109 19.14 -7.94 -3.46
C LYS A 109 18.36 -8.48 -2.26
N PHE A 110 18.08 -9.75 -2.25
CA PHE A 110 17.53 -10.41 -1.07
C PHE A 110 18.61 -10.78 -0.08
N ALA A 111 18.35 -10.53 1.20
CA ALA A 111 19.20 -10.91 2.32
C ALA A 111 18.32 -11.46 3.44
N CYS A 112 18.14 -12.78 3.47
CA CYS A 112 17.19 -13.43 4.35
C CYS A 112 17.87 -14.12 5.51
N ALA A 113 17.34 -13.95 6.72
CA ALA A 113 17.69 -14.74 7.89
C ALA A 113 17.00 -16.11 7.81
N ILE A 114 17.70 -17.16 8.21
CA ILE A 114 17.18 -18.53 8.22
C ILE A 114 16.69 -18.84 9.63
N ALA A 115 15.44 -19.26 9.75
CA ALA A 115 14.81 -19.56 11.02
C ALA A 115 14.03 -20.89 11.00
N PRO A 116 13.87 -21.57 12.13
CA PRO A 116 13.07 -22.78 12.24
C PRO A 116 11.56 -22.43 12.37
N ILE A 117 11.04 -21.79 11.35
CA ILE A 117 9.65 -21.33 11.24
C ILE A 117 8.89 -22.15 10.19
N GLU A 118 7.57 -22.06 10.21
CA GLU A 118 6.69 -22.63 9.18
C GLU A 118 6.90 -21.94 7.82
N ALA A 119 6.22 -22.45 6.78
CA ALA A 119 6.23 -21.85 5.44
C ALA A 119 5.91 -20.36 5.49
N GLN A 120 6.69 -19.56 4.80
CA GLN A 120 6.55 -18.11 4.76
C GLN A 120 6.18 -17.63 3.36
N GLN A 121 5.46 -16.52 3.31
CA GLN A 121 5.23 -15.76 2.09
C GLN A 121 5.77 -14.34 2.26
N VAL A 122 6.57 -13.90 1.31
CA VAL A 122 7.11 -12.54 1.26
C VAL A 122 6.55 -11.85 0.03
N PHE A 123 5.77 -10.80 0.23
CA PHE A 123 5.21 -9.98 -0.83
C PHE A 123 6.02 -8.70 -0.98
N VAL A 124 6.54 -8.45 -2.18
CA VAL A 124 7.34 -7.26 -2.48
C VAL A 124 6.56 -6.34 -3.40
N THR A 125 6.45 -5.07 -3.01
CA THR A 125 5.82 -4.00 -3.79
C THR A 125 6.87 -2.96 -4.17
N ASN A 126 6.89 -2.55 -5.45
CA ASN A 126 7.71 -1.44 -5.90
C ASN A 126 6.85 -0.21 -6.18
N PRO A 127 7.02 0.89 -5.45
CA PRO A 127 6.24 2.12 -5.67
C PRO A 127 6.41 2.74 -7.07
N ALA A 128 7.54 2.44 -7.74
CA ALA A 128 7.78 2.95 -9.09
C ALA A 128 6.83 2.33 -10.13
N LEU A 129 6.31 1.11 -9.89
CA LEU A 129 5.36 0.45 -10.79
C LEU A 129 4.08 1.27 -10.96
N GLY A 130 3.48 1.68 -9.84
CA GLY A 130 2.29 2.51 -9.88
C GLY A 130 2.53 3.84 -10.61
N ARG A 131 3.67 4.51 -10.38
CA ARG A 131 4.00 5.76 -11.08
C ARG A 131 4.16 5.58 -12.59
N ASN A 132 4.74 4.47 -13.03
CA ASN A 132 4.87 4.18 -14.46
C ASN A 132 3.50 3.97 -15.12
N ASP A 133 2.61 3.19 -14.49
CA ASP A 133 1.25 2.97 -14.97
C ASP A 133 0.46 4.29 -15.04
N ALA A 134 0.61 5.17 -14.04
CA ALA A 134 0.01 6.52 -14.09
C ALA A 134 0.61 7.39 -15.20
N ALA A 135 1.93 7.34 -15.39
CA ALA A 135 2.60 8.10 -16.45
C ALA A 135 2.16 7.64 -17.86
N GLU A 136 2.00 6.33 -18.07
CA GLU A 136 1.46 5.78 -19.32
C GLU A 136 0.04 6.28 -19.58
N TRP A 137 -0.85 6.17 -18.57
CA TRP A 137 -2.23 6.67 -18.67
C TRP A 137 -2.28 8.18 -18.95
N GLU A 138 -1.42 8.99 -18.30
CA GLU A 138 -1.35 10.43 -18.49
C GLU A 138 -0.80 10.80 -19.89
N ALA A 139 0.09 9.98 -20.47
CA ALA A 139 0.69 10.20 -21.77
C ALA A 139 -0.21 9.80 -22.96
N GLU A 140 -1.31 9.06 -22.73
CA GLU A 140 -2.25 8.64 -23.79
C GLU A 140 -2.88 9.83 -24.52
N THR A 141 -3.03 10.96 -23.84
CA THR A 141 -3.65 12.18 -24.38
C THR A 141 -2.87 13.43 -23.98
N PRO A 142 -3.06 14.56 -24.71
CA PRO A 142 -2.50 15.84 -24.28
C PRO A 142 -2.88 16.18 -22.80
N ARG A 143 -1.99 16.87 -22.12
CA ARG A 143 -2.07 17.12 -20.67
C ARG A 143 -3.41 17.73 -20.22
N GLU A 144 -3.93 18.67 -20.98
CA GLU A 144 -5.23 19.32 -20.70
C GLU A 144 -6.39 18.31 -20.80
N THR A 145 -6.31 17.42 -21.80
CA THR A 145 -7.30 16.34 -21.98
C THR A 145 -7.18 15.31 -20.83
N SER A 146 -5.95 14.95 -20.44
CA SER A 146 -5.72 14.06 -19.31
C SER A 146 -6.24 14.67 -17.99
N ALA A 147 -6.12 15.98 -17.80
CA ALA A 147 -6.72 16.66 -16.64
C ALA A 147 -8.25 16.59 -16.63
N VAL A 148 -8.91 16.72 -17.80
CA VAL A 148 -10.36 16.55 -17.90
C VAL A 148 -10.78 15.10 -17.64
N ARG A 149 -10.04 14.12 -18.19
CA ARG A 149 -10.27 12.68 -17.92
C ARG A 149 -10.12 12.36 -16.44
N LEU A 150 -9.16 12.97 -15.75
CA LEU A 150 -9.00 12.83 -14.29
C LEU A 150 -10.20 13.40 -13.53
N ILE A 151 -10.75 14.57 -13.93
CA ILE A 151 -11.98 15.10 -13.33
C ILE A 151 -13.13 14.12 -13.51
N GLN A 152 -13.31 13.56 -14.70
CA GLN A 152 -14.36 12.59 -14.99
C GLN A 152 -14.24 11.33 -14.11
N ALA A 153 -13.02 10.83 -13.94
CA ALA A 153 -12.73 9.70 -13.07
C ALA A 153 -13.04 10.00 -11.59
N MET A 154 -12.64 11.19 -11.10
CA MET A 154 -12.97 11.65 -9.75
C MET A 154 -14.48 11.76 -9.53
N ALA A 155 -15.21 12.31 -10.49
CA ALA A 155 -16.65 12.46 -10.42
C ALA A 155 -17.38 11.11 -10.39
N ALA A 156 -16.82 10.11 -11.09
CA ALA A 156 -17.33 8.74 -11.09
C ALA A 156 -16.80 7.89 -9.93
N SER A 157 -15.91 8.42 -9.07
CA SER A 157 -15.17 7.66 -8.05
C SER A 157 -14.46 6.43 -8.64
N ALA A 158 -13.95 6.55 -9.85
CA ALA A 158 -13.29 5.47 -10.57
C ALA A 158 -11.85 5.27 -10.10
N THR A 159 -11.39 4.01 -10.17
CA THR A 159 -9.99 3.66 -9.98
C THR A 159 -9.23 3.90 -11.29
N LEU A 160 -8.10 4.57 -11.21
CA LEU A 160 -7.22 4.83 -12.35
C LEU A 160 -5.93 4.01 -12.24
N PRO A 161 -5.39 3.50 -13.36
CA PRO A 161 -4.12 2.79 -13.35
C PRO A 161 -3.02 3.65 -12.72
N GLY A 162 -2.33 3.08 -11.73
CA GLY A 162 -1.19 3.71 -11.08
C GLY A 162 -1.47 4.93 -10.21
N TYR A 163 -2.71 5.38 -10.11
CA TYR A 163 -3.07 6.46 -9.19
C TYR A 163 -3.22 5.96 -7.77
N GLU A 164 -2.57 6.64 -6.84
CA GLU A 164 -2.86 6.50 -5.41
C GLU A 164 -4.09 7.34 -5.07
N VAL A 165 -5.13 6.70 -4.54
CA VAL A 165 -6.35 7.38 -4.10
C VAL A 165 -6.43 7.33 -2.59
N ARG A 166 -6.30 8.49 -1.95
CA ARG A 166 -6.44 8.67 -0.50
C ARG A 166 -7.80 9.29 -0.20
N GLN A 167 -8.64 8.57 0.54
CA GLN A 167 -9.85 9.16 1.13
C GLN A 167 -9.44 10.09 2.26
N ALA A 168 -9.93 11.33 2.23
CA ALA A 168 -9.68 12.31 3.27
C ALA A 168 -10.81 12.30 4.30
N SER A 169 -10.43 12.32 5.57
CA SER A 169 -11.36 12.45 6.71
C SER A 169 -11.13 13.76 7.47
N ASP A 170 -10.55 14.76 6.80
CA ASP A 170 -10.24 16.05 7.40
C ASP A 170 -11.52 16.78 7.81
N ALA A 171 -11.43 17.53 8.92
CA ALA A 171 -12.54 18.37 9.36
C ALA A 171 -12.86 19.44 8.31
N PRO A 172 -14.16 19.74 8.07
CA PRO A 172 -14.54 20.81 7.14
C PRO A 172 -13.98 22.18 7.60
N VAL A 173 -13.56 22.97 6.64
CA VAL A 173 -13.08 24.36 6.87
C VAL A 173 -14.16 25.32 6.40
N ARG A 174 -14.46 26.35 7.20
CA ARG A 174 -15.42 27.38 6.87
C ARG A 174 -14.74 28.61 6.30
N VAL A 175 -15.23 29.05 5.13
CA VAL A 175 -14.79 30.28 4.44
C VAL A 175 -16.02 31.12 4.14
N GLY A 176 -16.27 32.14 4.96
CA GLY A 176 -17.52 32.91 4.89
C GLY A 176 -18.73 32.03 5.15
N ASP A 177 -19.69 32.05 4.23
CA ASP A 177 -20.89 31.22 4.26
C ASP A 177 -20.69 29.80 3.69
N LEU A 178 -19.52 29.53 3.10
CA LEU A 178 -19.21 28.21 2.55
C LEU A 178 -18.45 27.34 3.55
N GLU A 179 -18.76 26.05 3.51
CA GLU A 179 -18.04 24.99 4.22
C GLU A 179 -17.40 24.08 3.18
N LEU A 180 -16.08 23.95 3.25
CA LEU A 180 -15.28 23.15 2.31
C LEU A 180 -14.73 21.92 3.05
N GLN A 181 -14.84 20.75 2.43
CA GLN A 181 -14.29 19.51 2.94
C GLN A 181 -13.57 18.78 1.82
N LEU A 182 -12.32 18.39 2.07
CA LEU A 182 -11.60 17.47 1.21
C LEU A 182 -12.19 16.06 1.37
N ILE A 183 -12.58 15.43 0.26
CA ILE A 183 -13.18 14.10 0.25
C ILE A 183 -12.16 13.07 -0.21
N ALA A 184 -11.40 13.36 -1.27
CA ALA A 184 -10.38 12.46 -1.76
C ALA A 184 -9.26 13.21 -2.47
N GLU A 185 -8.06 12.64 -2.40
CA GLU A 185 -6.89 13.04 -3.20
C GLU A 185 -6.51 11.90 -4.14
N TYR A 186 -6.20 12.27 -5.37
CA TYR A 186 -5.71 11.40 -6.43
C TYR A 186 -4.29 11.83 -6.78
N ARG A 187 -3.31 10.93 -6.71
CA ARG A 187 -1.91 11.22 -7.02
C ARG A 187 -1.44 10.28 -8.11
N GLY A 188 -1.18 10.84 -9.29
CA GLY A 188 -0.58 10.17 -10.43
C GLY A 188 0.91 10.47 -10.55
N ALA A 189 1.46 10.34 -11.77
CA ALA A 189 2.86 10.63 -12.06
C ALA A 189 3.12 12.14 -12.17
N ALA A 190 2.41 12.82 -13.05
CA ALA A 190 2.55 14.26 -13.31
C ALA A 190 1.29 15.07 -12.92
N LEU A 191 0.16 14.39 -12.65
CA LEU A 191 -1.10 15.02 -12.28
C LEU A 191 -1.50 14.68 -10.84
N ALA A 192 -2.13 15.63 -10.17
CA ALA A 192 -2.78 15.45 -8.89
C ALA A 192 -4.22 15.98 -8.94
N GLY A 193 -5.15 15.26 -8.33
CA GLY A 193 -6.56 15.63 -8.28
C GLY A 193 -7.05 15.76 -6.85
N LYS A 194 -7.94 16.70 -6.59
CA LYS A 194 -8.66 16.85 -5.32
C LYS A 194 -10.16 16.90 -5.57
N ALA A 195 -10.91 16.05 -4.86
CA ALA A 195 -12.34 16.08 -4.80
C ALA A 195 -12.78 16.77 -3.51
N LEU A 196 -13.48 17.87 -3.64
CA LEU A 196 -13.99 18.69 -2.54
C LEU A 196 -15.50 18.62 -2.49
N ARG A 197 -16.08 18.64 -1.29
CA ARG A 197 -17.47 18.95 -1.04
C ARG A 197 -17.56 20.39 -0.58
N VAL A 198 -18.40 21.19 -1.24
CA VAL A 198 -18.67 22.58 -0.88
C VAL A 198 -20.13 22.72 -0.50
N ALA A 199 -20.43 23.18 0.70
CA ALA A 199 -21.78 23.37 1.20
C ALA A 199 -22.03 24.84 1.54
N ASN A 200 -23.20 25.36 1.18
CA ASN A 200 -23.65 26.68 1.59
C ASN A 200 -24.30 26.60 2.97
N ARG A 201 -23.67 27.20 3.97
CA ARG A 201 -24.16 27.30 5.36
C ARG A 201 -24.73 28.68 5.68
N GLY A 202 -24.80 29.56 4.68
CA GLY A 202 -25.41 30.87 4.78
C GLY A 202 -26.94 30.82 4.59
N ALA A 203 -27.58 31.97 4.78
CA ALA A 203 -29.02 32.14 4.62
C ALA A 203 -29.44 32.58 3.21
N LYS A 204 -28.49 32.89 2.34
CA LYS A 204 -28.68 33.34 0.97
C LYS A 204 -28.03 32.40 -0.04
N PRO A 205 -28.54 32.35 -1.30
CA PRO A 205 -27.79 31.64 -2.36
C PRO A 205 -26.34 32.16 -2.49
N ALA A 206 -25.43 31.25 -2.75
CA ALA A 206 -24.01 31.54 -2.95
C ALA A 206 -23.60 31.14 -4.37
N ASP A 207 -23.03 32.10 -5.11
CA ASP A 207 -22.45 31.83 -6.44
C ASP A 207 -21.02 31.37 -6.30
N LEU A 208 -20.66 30.33 -7.06
CA LEU A 208 -19.33 29.73 -7.09
C LEU A 208 -18.71 30.01 -8.46
N ALA A 209 -17.46 30.42 -8.47
CA ALA A 209 -16.68 30.54 -9.70
C ALA A 209 -15.48 29.60 -9.68
N THR A 210 -15.12 29.02 -10.83
CA THR A 210 -13.98 28.09 -10.94
C THR A 210 -12.68 28.74 -10.45
N ARG A 211 -12.49 30.04 -10.66
CA ARG A 211 -11.33 30.80 -10.20
C ARG A 211 -11.15 30.80 -8.67
N ASP A 212 -12.24 30.65 -7.91
CA ASP A 212 -12.21 30.69 -6.45
C ASP A 212 -11.58 29.40 -5.87
N PHE A 213 -11.55 28.34 -6.68
CA PHE A 213 -10.98 27.02 -6.34
C PHE A 213 -9.69 26.70 -7.09
N ALA A 214 -9.24 27.58 -7.98
CA ALA A 214 -8.08 27.36 -8.83
C ALA A 214 -6.78 27.82 -8.11
N PRO A 215 -5.91 26.90 -7.62
CA PRO A 215 -4.57 27.28 -7.22
C PRO A 215 -3.73 27.71 -8.43
N ARG A 216 -2.54 28.28 -8.21
CA ARG A 216 -1.71 28.84 -9.29
C ARG A 216 -1.28 27.81 -10.35
N ASP A 217 -1.18 26.56 -9.95
CA ASP A 217 -0.79 25.40 -10.75
C ASP A 217 -1.99 24.58 -11.25
N ALA A 218 -3.22 25.13 -11.15
CA ALA A 218 -4.41 24.45 -11.62
C ALA A 218 -4.38 24.27 -13.15
N LEU A 219 -4.60 23.04 -13.58
CA LEU A 219 -4.77 22.67 -14.98
C LEU A 219 -6.26 22.63 -15.38
N ALA A 220 -7.12 22.19 -14.44
CA ALA A 220 -8.55 22.15 -14.64
C ALA A 220 -9.31 22.27 -13.32
N VAL A 221 -10.46 22.93 -13.35
CA VAL A 221 -11.42 23.00 -12.23
C VAL A 221 -12.83 22.75 -12.76
N SER A 222 -13.59 21.92 -12.08
CA SER A 222 -14.99 21.64 -12.41
C SER A 222 -15.86 21.83 -11.18
N LEU A 223 -17.01 22.50 -11.37
CA LEU A 223 -18.06 22.71 -10.38
C LEU A 223 -19.27 21.85 -10.74
N GLY A 224 -19.80 21.10 -9.80
CA GLY A 224 -21.06 20.37 -10.00
C GLY A 224 -22.28 21.30 -10.06
N ALA A 225 -22.21 22.48 -9.43
CA ALA A 225 -23.21 23.54 -9.56
C ALA A 225 -22.52 24.90 -9.40
N ALA A 226 -22.94 25.88 -10.19
CA ALA A 226 -22.42 27.26 -10.13
C ALA A 226 -23.08 28.11 -9.04
N THR A 227 -24.29 27.76 -8.60
CA THR A 227 -25.00 28.45 -7.54
C THR A 227 -25.56 27.44 -6.53
N LEU A 228 -25.36 27.70 -5.26
CA LEU A 228 -25.84 26.86 -4.15
C LEU A 228 -26.92 27.57 -3.36
N ALA A 229 -28.11 26.98 -3.31
CA ALA A 229 -29.16 27.43 -2.38
C ALA A 229 -28.69 27.20 -0.91
N PRO A 230 -29.28 27.93 0.05
CA PRO A 230 -29.04 27.72 1.46
C PRO A 230 -29.20 26.24 1.86
N GLY A 231 -28.23 25.68 2.62
CA GLY A 231 -28.21 24.29 3.08
C GLY A 231 -27.89 23.25 2.04
N THR A 232 -27.66 23.60 0.76
CA THR A 232 -27.28 22.65 -0.28
C THR A 232 -25.76 22.54 -0.41
N ALA A 233 -25.31 21.47 -1.07
CA ALA A 233 -23.90 21.20 -1.33
C ALA A 233 -23.65 20.70 -2.75
N THR A 234 -22.44 20.92 -3.24
CA THR A 234 -21.97 20.40 -4.53
C THR A 234 -20.56 19.82 -4.41
N SER A 235 -20.14 19.08 -5.44
CA SER A 235 -18.78 18.62 -5.58
C SER A 235 -17.98 19.62 -6.42
N VAL A 236 -16.72 19.84 -6.05
CA VAL A 236 -15.74 20.62 -6.81
C VAL A 236 -14.52 19.73 -7.03
N PHE A 237 -14.07 19.66 -8.28
CA PHE A 237 -12.91 18.89 -8.67
C PHE A 237 -11.81 19.84 -9.16
N VAL A 238 -10.62 19.65 -8.63
CA VAL A 238 -9.43 20.46 -8.98
C VAL A 238 -8.32 19.53 -9.43
N VAL A 239 -7.76 19.77 -10.59
CA VAL A 239 -6.56 19.07 -11.08
C VAL A 239 -5.41 20.04 -11.18
N THR A 240 -4.29 19.66 -10.61
CA THR A 240 -3.03 20.40 -10.61
C THR A 240 -1.91 19.55 -11.20
N THR A 241 -0.75 20.14 -11.36
CA THR A 241 0.48 19.39 -11.57
C THR A 241 0.85 18.66 -10.28
N ASN A 242 1.30 17.43 -10.41
CA ASN A 242 1.97 16.74 -9.30
C ASN A 242 3.46 17.11 -9.35
N PRO A 243 4.00 17.89 -8.38
CA PRO A 243 5.42 18.31 -8.44
C PRO A 243 6.40 17.15 -8.24
N GLY A 244 5.89 15.92 -8.05
CA GLY A 244 6.69 14.78 -7.64
C GLY A 244 7.16 14.93 -6.18
N ASP A 245 7.57 13.83 -5.61
CA ASP A 245 8.27 13.84 -4.32
C ASP A 245 9.70 14.28 -4.62
N VAL A 246 9.94 15.60 -4.68
CA VAL A 246 11.29 16.18 -4.77
C VAL A 246 11.92 15.93 -3.39
N ARG A 247 12.59 14.79 -3.24
CA ARG A 247 13.53 14.53 -2.16
C ARG A 247 14.94 14.79 -2.60
#